data_34276ad41b432ad8b2e9dca1b18ecc9b
#
_entry.id   34276ad41b432ad8b2e9dca1b18ecc9b
#
_cell.length_a   1.000
_cell.length_b   1.000
_cell.length_c   1.000
_cell.angle_alpha   90.00
_cell.angle_beta   90.00
_cell.angle_gamma   90.00
#
_symmetry.space_group_name_H-M   'P 1'
#
loop_
_entity.id
_entity.type
_entity.pdbx_description
1 polymer ?
#
loop_
_entity_poly.entity_id
_entity_poly.type
_entity_poly.pdbx_seq_one_letter_code
_entity_poly.pdbx_strand_id
1 'polypeptide(L)'
;IGRGKTIKEGGAVYDFISGLQVGIANMADSLAAIKKLVYEEKKITKEQLWNAILDDFQSEENKKIQEMLINDVPKYGNDDDYVDQLVVEAYDSYLDEIKKYPNTRYHRGPIGGIRYGGTSSISANVGQGMGTIATPDGRNAFEPLAEGSSPAHNADKNGPTAVFKTVAKLPTEKITGGVLLNQKMTPQMLSTEENKQKLEMLIRTFFNRLHGYHVQYNICLLYTSDAA
;
A
#
# COMPACT_ATOMS: atom_id res chain seq x y z
N ILE A 1 -30.24 16.90 -6.20
CA ILE A 1 -31.43 17.81 -6.14
C ILE A 1 -32.33 17.52 -7.34
N GLY A 2 -31.84 17.61 -8.60
CA GLY A 2 -32.69 17.47 -9.80
C GLY A 2 -33.46 16.13 -9.91
N ARG A 3 -33.03 15.07 -9.22
CA ARG A 3 -33.69 13.76 -9.22
C ARG A 3 -34.63 13.54 -8.01
N GLY A 4 -34.73 14.51 -7.09
CA GLY A 4 -35.57 14.44 -5.90
C GLY A 4 -35.27 13.29 -4.96
N LYS A 5 -34.05 12.76 -4.98
CA LYS A 5 -33.59 11.61 -4.18
C LYS A 5 -32.35 11.96 -3.38
N THR A 6 -32.21 11.37 -2.19
CA THR A 6 -31.00 11.44 -1.39
C THR A 6 -29.88 10.60 -2.05
N ILE A 7 -28.62 10.82 -1.61
CA ILE A 7 -27.48 9.99 -2.07
C ILE A 7 -27.76 8.51 -1.78
N LYS A 8 -28.34 8.20 -0.62
CA LYS A 8 -28.65 6.81 -0.22
C LYS A 8 -29.80 6.19 -1.03
N GLU A 9 -30.64 7.00 -1.62
CA GLU A 9 -31.74 6.55 -2.49
C GLU A 9 -31.37 6.51 -3.97
N GLY A 10 -30.09 6.69 -4.31
CA GLY A 10 -29.62 6.72 -5.69
C GLY A 10 -29.83 8.06 -6.38
N GLY A 11 -29.75 9.17 -5.63
CA GLY A 11 -29.79 10.52 -6.18
C GLY A 11 -28.58 10.89 -7.04
N ALA A 12 -27.43 10.26 -6.82
CA ALA A 12 -26.25 10.42 -7.67
C ALA A 12 -26.38 9.67 -9.02
N VAL A 13 -25.75 10.20 -10.05
CA VAL A 13 -25.67 9.52 -11.37
C VAL A 13 -24.75 8.32 -11.26
N TYR A 14 -23.59 8.50 -10.62
CA TYR A 14 -22.62 7.46 -10.35
C TYR A 14 -22.79 6.98 -8.90
N ASP A 15 -23.09 5.72 -8.70
CA ASP A 15 -23.32 5.11 -7.39
C ASP A 15 -22.43 3.89 -7.21
N PHE A 16 -21.17 4.14 -6.83
CA PHE A 16 -20.17 3.11 -6.59
C PHE A 16 -19.93 2.91 -5.10
N ILE A 17 -19.58 1.69 -4.70
CA ILE A 17 -19.06 1.38 -3.36
C ILE A 17 -17.62 0.93 -3.51
N SER A 18 -16.70 1.65 -2.87
CA SER A 18 -15.30 1.30 -2.79
C SER A 18 -15.01 0.60 -1.46
N GLY A 19 -14.37 -0.56 -1.53
CA GLY A 19 -13.70 -1.17 -0.38
C GLY A 19 -12.30 -0.57 -0.27
N LEU A 20 -12.02 0.10 0.86
CA LEU A 20 -10.68 0.66 1.10
C LEU A 20 -9.74 -0.45 1.58
N GLN A 21 -8.63 -0.62 0.89
CA GLN A 21 -7.55 -1.52 1.28
C GLN A 21 -6.43 -0.72 1.93
N VAL A 22 -5.88 -1.28 3.00
CA VAL A 22 -4.66 -0.82 3.67
C VAL A 22 -3.70 -1.99 3.81
N GLY A 23 -2.41 -1.70 3.96
CA GLY A 23 -1.41 -2.75 4.13
C GLY A 23 -1.04 -3.49 2.85
N ILE A 24 -1.23 -2.89 1.68
CA ILE A 24 -0.83 -3.49 0.39
C ILE A 24 0.68 -3.78 0.39
N ALA A 25 1.50 -2.83 0.85
CA ALA A 25 2.93 -3.02 0.97
C ALA A 25 3.29 -4.14 1.97
N ASN A 26 2.61 -4.20 3.12
CA ASN A 26 2.82 -5.31 4.07
C ASN A 26 2.49 -6.66 3.45
N MET A 27 1.43 -6.75 2.65
CA MET A 27 1.08 -7.96 1.91
C MET A 27 2.19 -8.33 0.91
N ALA A 28 2.65 -7.36 0.10
CA ALA A 28 3.72 -7.57 -0.87
C ALA A 28 4.99 -8.09 -0.22
N ASP A 29 5.45 -7.40 0.82
CA ASP A 29 6.66 -7.73 1.57
C ASP A 29 6.53 -9.07 2.28
N SER A 30 5.36 -9.39 2.83
CA SER A 30 5.07 -10.68 3.44
C SER A 30 5.12 -11.84 2.45
N LEU A 31 4.52 -11.66 1.26
CA LEU A 31 4.56 -12.66 0.20
C LEU A 31 5.99 -12.88 -0.29
N ALA A 32 6.76 -11.80 -0.47
CA ALA A 32 8.16 -11.89 -0.85
C ALA A 32 9.00 -12.61 0.20
N ALA A 33 8.78 -12.31 1.49
CA ALA A 33 9.47 -12.96 2.60
C ALA A 33 9.17 -14.46 2.67
N ILE A 34 7.91 -14.84 2.61
CA ILE A 34 7.50 -16.27 2.59
C ILE A 34 8.12 -16.97 1.37
N LYS A 35 7.97 -16.40 0.18
CA LYS A 35 8.50 -17.00 -1.05
C LYS A 35 10.01 -17.19 -0.95
N LYS A 36 10.76 -16.16 -0.60
CA LYS A 36 12.21 -16.18 -0.57
C LYS A 36 12.76 -17.05 0.55
N LEU A 37 12.42 -16.75 1.80
CA LEU A 37 13.08 -17.35 2.95
C LEU A 37 12.56 -18.75 3.27
N VAL A 38 11.28 -19.03 3.03
CA VAL A 38 10.69 -20.35 3.35
C VAL A 38 10.77 -21.30 2.17
N TYR A 39 10.43 -20.86 0.96
CA TYR A 39 10.31 -21.79 -0.17
C TYR A 39 11.56 -21.87 -1.05
N GLU A 40 12.20 -20.75 -1.38
CA GLU A 40 13.35 -20.72 -2.28
C GLU A 40 14.66 -21.00 -1.53
N GLU A 41 15.00 -20.17 -0.55
CA GLU A 41 16.27 -20.29 0.18
C GLU A 41 16.22 -21.30 1.34
N LYS A 42 15.02 -21.61 1.83
CA LYS A 42 14.76 -22.55 2.94
C LYS A 42 15.58 -22.21 4.20
N LYS A 43 15.77 -20.90 4.47
CA LYS A 43 16.48 -20.40 5.65
C LYS A 43 15.68 -20.61 6.93
N ILE A 44 14.35 -20.54 6.81
CA ILE A 44 13.41 -20.78 7.92
C ILE A 44 12.31 -21.72 7.47
N THR A 45 11.76 -22.51 8.40
CA THR A 45 10.58 -23.35 8.14
C THR A 45 9.29 -22.54 8.32
N LYS A 46 8.18 -23.11 7.81
CA LYS A 46 6.84 -22.53 8.03
C LYS A 46 6.51 -22.43 9.51
N GLU A 47 6.87 -23.45 10.27
CA GLU A 47 6.63 -23.55 11.70
C GLU A 47 7.44 -22.50 12.47
N GLN A 48 8.71 -22.29 12.10
CA GLN A 48 9.54 -21.24 12.69
C GLN A 48 8.96 -19.84 12.43
N LEU A 49 8.58 -19.58 11.17
CA LEU A 49 7.94 -18.28 10.83
C LEU A 49 6.64 -18.10 11.59
N TRP A 50 5.79 -19.14 11.65
CA TRP A 50 4.51 -19.07 12.35
C TRP A 50 4.70 -18.80 13.86
N ASN A 51 5.62 -19.51 14.50
CA ASN A 51 5.93 -19.31 15.91
C ASN A 51 6.50 -17.91 16.17
N ALA A 52 7.35 -17.41 15.28
CA ALA A 52 7.89 -16.05 15.40
C ALA A 52 6.79 -14.98 15.33
N ILE A 53 5.81 -15.15 14.45
CA ILE A 53 4.65 -14.25 14.34
C ILE A 53 3.79 -14.31 15.59
N LEU A 54 3.50 -15.52 16.12
CA LEU A 54 2.70 -15.69 17.33
C LEU A 54 3.37 -15.13 18.59
N ASP A 55 4.69 -15.18 18.63
CA ASP A 55 5.53 -14.63 19.70
C ASP A 55 5.77 -13.11 19.58
N ASP A 56 5.27 -12.49 18.50
CA ASP A 56 5.53 -11.09 18.17
C ASP A 56 7.03 -10.77 18.14
N PHE A 57 7.85 -11.72 17.70
CA PHE A 57 9.31 -11.62 17.61
C PHE A 57 10.00 -11.28 18.94
N GLN A 58 9.44 -11.69 20.09
CA GLN A 58 9.96 -11.29 21.40
C GLN A 58 11.20 -12.09 21.84
N SER A 59 11.26 -13.39 21.52
CA SER A 59 12.41 -14.21 21.87
C SER A 59 13.63 -13.90 21.01
N GLU A 60 14.84 -14.14 21.55
CA GLU A 60 16.10 -13.86 20.84
C GLU A 60 16.23 -14.66 19.52
N GLU A 61 15.64 -15.85 19.44
CA GLU A 61 15.61 -16.65 18.23
C GLU A 61 14.67 -15.97 17.19
N ASN A 62 13.49 -15.54 17.62
CA ASN A 62 12.48 -14.94 16.75
C ASN A 62 12.87 -13.52 16.29
N LYS A 63 13.65 -12.76 17.09
CA LYS A 63 14.25 -11.50 16.64
C LYS A 63 15.20 -11.69 15.47
N LYS A 64 15.99 -12.75 15.44
CA LYS A 64 16.86 -13.07 14.31
C LYS A 64 16.04 -13.37 13.06
N ILE A 65 14.90 -14.05 13.23
CA ILE A 65 13.96 -14.28 12.12
C ILE A 65 13.42 -12.93 11.64
N GLN A 66 12.99 -12.04 12.53
CA GLN A 66 12.54 -10.70 12.19
C GLN A 66 13.59 -9.90 11.41
N GLU A 67 14.85 -9.94 11.86
CA GLU A 67 15.96 -9.30 11.15
C GLU A 67 16.14 -9.82 9.72
N MET A 68 16.02 -11.13 9.50
CA MET A 68 16.04 -11.72 8.16
C MET A 68 14.84 -11.28 7.33
N LEU A 69 13.64 -11.24 7.91
CA LEU A 69 12.42 -10.77 7.24
C LEU A 69 12.55 -9.32 6.79
N ILE A 70 13.18 -8.46 7.59
CA ILE A 70 13.36 -7.03 7.30
C ILE A 70 14.48 -6.79 6.29
N ASN A 71 15.63 -7.45 6.46
CA ASN A 71 16.87 -7.06 5.78
C ASN A 71 17.24 -7.95 4.59
N ASP A 72 16.85 -9.24 4.57
CA ASP A 72 17.27 -10.18 3.53
C ASP A 72 16.28 -10.29 2.37
N VAL A 73 15.15 -9.59 2.46
CA VAL A 73 14.06 -9.67 1.48
C VAL A 73 13.87 -8.33 0.78
N PRO A 74 13.73 -8.30 -0.56
CA PRO A 74 13.34 -7.09 -1.26
C PRO A 74 12.02 -6.53 -0.71
N LYS A 75 11.92 -5.20 -0.68
CA LYS A 75 10.76 -4.49 -0.15
C LYS A 75 10.05 -3.68 -1.24
N TYR A 76 8.73 -3.65 -1.18
CA TYR A 76 7.87 -2.82 -2.01
C TYR A 76 8.27 -1.34 -1.89
N GLY A 77 8.28 -0.63 -3.01
CA GLY A 77 8.68 0.77 -3.09
C GLY A 77 10.12 1.01 -3.56
N ASN A 78 10.85 -0.05 -3.97
CA ASN A 78 12.24 0.02 -4.39
C ASN A 78 12.47 -0.30 -5.88
N ASP A 79 11.40 -0.39 -6.69
CA ASP A 79 11.45 -0.77 -8.10
C ASP A 79 12.08 -2.16 -8.32
N ASP A 80 11.71 -3.12 -7.46
CA ASP A 80 12.16 -4.50 -7.54
C ASP A 80 11.01 -5.42 -7.97
N ASP A 81 11.13 -5.98 -9.17
CA ASP A 81 10.09 -6.84 -9.75
C ASP A 81 9.83 -8.11 -8.96
N TYR A 82 10.77 -8.57 -8.14
CA TYR A 82 10.57 -9.74 -7.29
C TYR A 82 9.42 -9.57 -6.31
N VAL A 83 9.30 -8.39 -5.72
CA VAL A 83 8.22 -8.06 -4.77
C VAL A 83 7.04 -7.36 -5.48
N ASP A 84 7.32 -6.51 -6.47
CA ASP A 84 6.31 -5.72 -7.14
C ASP A 84 5.31 -6.60 -7.92
N GLN A 85 5.78 -7.68 -8.58
CA GLN A 85 4.89 -8.59 -9.31
C GLN A 85 3.97 -9.38 -8.36
N LEU A 86 4.43 -9.74 -7.17
CA LEU A 86 3.60 -10.46 -6.19
C LEU A 86 2.39 -9.62 -5.75
N VAL A 87 2.59 -8.32 -5.52
CA VAL A 87 1.47 -7.44 -5.15
C VAL A 87 0.54 -7.18 -6.32
N VAL A 88 1.09 -7.04 -7.54
CA VAL A 88 0.28 -6.85 -8.74
C VAL A 88 -0.65 -8.05 -8.96
N GLU A 89 -0.12 -9.27 -8.93
CA GLU A 89 -0.90 -10.50 -9.11
C GLU A 89 -1.97 -10.67 -8.02
N ALA A 90 -1.58 -10.51 -6.74
CA ALA A 90 -2.51 -10.66 -5.62
C ALA A 90 -3.63 -9.62 -5.65
N TYR A 91 -3.26 -8.37 -5.92
CA TYR A 91 -4.23 -7.27 -5.93
C TYR A 91 -5.13 -7.30 -7.17
N ASP A 92 -4.59 -7.64 -8.32
CA ASP A 92 -5.36 -7.81 -9.56
C ASP A 92 -6.41 -8.92 -9.42
N SER A 93 -6.02 -10.06 -8.86
CA SER A 93 -6.94 -11.15 -8.54
C SER A 93 -8.08 -10.71 -7.61
N TYR A 94 -7.78 -9.93 -6.57
CA TYR A 94 -8.80 -9.36 -5.69
C TYR A 94 -9.75 -8.41 -6.44
N LEU A 95 -9.20 -7.50 -7.25
CA LEU A 95 -9.99 -6.52 -8.00
C LEU A 95 -10.93 -7.19 -9.01
N ASP A 96 -10.50 -8.26 -9.66
CA ASP A 96 -11.33 -9.02 -10.59
C ASP A 96 -12.40 -9.83 -9.87
N GLU A 97 -12.12 -10.32 -8.68
CA GLU A 97 -13.10 -11.06 -7.89
C GLU A 97 -14.23 -10.17 -7.35
N ILE A 98 -13.90 -9.01 -6.76
CA ILE A 98 -14.92 -8.15 -6.15
C ILE A 98 -15.95 -7.60 -7.15
N LYS A 99 -15.59 -7.46 -8.41
CA LYS A 99 -16.49 -7.00 -9.48
C LYS A 99 -17.65 -7.95 -9.72
N LYS A 100 -17.51 -9.23 -9.39
CA LYS A 100 -18.53 -10.26 -9.56
C LYS A 100 -19.70 -10.10 -8.57
N TYR A 101 -19.52 -9.33 -7.50
CA TYR A 101 -20.49 -9.21 -6.44
C TYR A 101 -21.22 -7.86 -6.51
N PRO A 102 -22.51 -7.84 -6.97
CA PRO A 102 -23.34 -6.66 -6.84
C PRO A 102 -23.54 -6.33 -5.35
N ASN A 103 -23.69 -5.05 -5.04
CA ASN A 103 -24.01 -4.63 -3.68
C ASN A 103 -25.50 -4.34 -3.53
N THR A 104 -25.94 -4.00 -2.32
CA THR A 104 -27.34 -3.65 -2.02
C THR A 104 -27.84 -2.40 -2.75
N ARG A 105 -26.94 -1.68 -3.43
CA ARG A 105 -27.21 -0.46 -4.21
C ARG A 105 -27.35 -0.74 -5.72
N TYR A 106 -27.29 -2.01 -6.11
CA TYR A 106 -27.43 -2.40 -7.52
C TYR A 106 -28.77 -1.89 -8.09
N HIS A 107 -28.72 -1.31 -9.26
CA HIS A 107 -29.84 -0.61 -9.92
C HIS A 107 -30.40 0.62 -9.21
N ARG A 108 -29.82 1.08 -8.12
CA ARG A 108 -30.29 2.26 -7.40
C ARG A 108 -29.95 3.57 -8.11
N GLY A 109 -28.76 3.67 -8.71
CA GLY A 109 -28.34 4.78 -9.56
C GLY A 109 -28.31 4.40 -11.04
N PRO A 110 -28.24 5.35 -11.97
CA PRO A 110 -28.12 5.06 -13.41
C PRO A 110 -26.85 4.29 -13.76
N ILE A 111 -25.74 4.57 -13.07
CA ILE A 111 -24.43 3.96 -13.30
C ILE A 111 -23.88 3.53 -11.93
N GLY A 112 -23.45 2.28 -11.82
CA GLY A 112 -22.82 1.75 -10.62
C GLY A 112 -23.56 0.58 -10.03
N GLY A 113 -23.54 0.49 -8.70
CA GLY A 113 -24.16 -0.61 -7.95
C GLY A 113 -23.27 -1.84 -7.81
N ILE A 114 -22.04 -1.78 -8.28
CA ILE A 114 -21.02 -2.83 -8.09
C ILE A 114 -19.92 -2.36 -7.14
N ARG A 115 -19.10 -3.30 -6.68
CA ARG A 115 -17.98 -3.01 -5.79
C ARG A 115 -16.71 -2.74 -6.58
N TYR A 116 -15.91 -1.83 -6.06
CA TYR A 116 -14.59 -1.48 -6.58
C TYR A 116 -13.55 -1.48 -5.47
N GLY A 117 -12.30 -1.69 -5.83
CA GLY A 117 -11.16 -1.51 -4.92
C GLY A 117 -10.77 -0.04 -4.78
N GLY A 118 -10.20 0.31 -3.65
CA GLY A 118 -9.57 1.59 -3.39
C GLY A 118 -8.43 1.42 -2.39
N THR A 119 -7.39 2.22 -2.52
CA THR A 119 -6.24 2.18 -1.61
C THR A 119 -6.09 3.48 -0.82
N SER A 120 -7.11 4.33 -0.83
CA SER A 120 -7.10 5.56 -0.05
C SER A 120 -7.63 5.28 1.35
N SER A 121 -6.79 5.45 2.35
CA SER A 121 -7.17 5.27 3.75
C SER A 121 -7.05 6.59 4.50
N ILE A 122 -8.08 6.97 5.21
CA ILE A 122 -8.06 8.12 6.13
C ILE A 122 -7.69 7.57 7.50
N SER A 123 -6.40 7.40 7.78
CA SER A 123 -5.87 6.85 9.04
C SER A 123 -6.41 5.47 9.44
N ALA A 124 -7.11 4.77 8.54
CA ALA A 124 -7.64 3.43 8.81
C ALA A 124 -6.53 2.39 9.00
N ASN A 125 -5.36 2.63 8.42
CA ASN A 125 -4.16 1.82 8.58
C ASN A 125 -3.72 1.70 10.04
N VAL A 126 -3.88 2.74 10.85
CA VAL A 126 -3.57 2.73 12.28
C VAL A 126 -4.55 1.81 13.02
N GLY A 127 -5.85 2.06 12.89
CA GLY A 127 -6.89 1.26 13.57
C GLY A 127 -6.88 -0.21 13.14
N GLN A 128 -6.65 -0.50 11.87
CA GLN A 128 -6.53 -1.88 11.39
C GLN A 128 -5.23 -2.54 11.84
N GLY A 129 -4.12 -1.79 11.87
CA GLY A 129 -2.87 -2.28 12.45
C GLY A 129 -3.01 -2.67 13.91
N MET A 130 -3.74 -1.88 14.71
CA MET A 130 -4.05 -2.21 16.11
C MET A 130 -4.86 -3.50 16.28
N GLY A 131 -5.57 -3.94 15.26
CA GLY A 131 -6.30 -5.21 15.25
C GLY A 131 -5.55 -6.36 14.57
N THR A 132 -4.30 -6.16 14.15
CA THR A 132 -3.52 -7.13 13.38
C THR A 132 -2.30 -7.58 14.17
N ILE A 133 -2.11 -8.92 14.29
CA ILE A 133 -0.91 -9.52 14.88
C ILE A 133 0.32 -9.21 14.04
N ALA A 134 1.51 -9.61 14.49
CA ALA A 134 2.74 -9.53 13.71
C ALA A 134 2.58 -10.14 12.31
N THR A 135 3.33 -9.65 11.35
CA THR A 135 3.21 -10.06 9.94
C THR A 135 4.54 -10.53 9.35
N PRO A 136 4.53 -11.40 8.32
CA PRO A 136 5.73 -11.99 7.74
C PRO A 136 6.72 -11.00 7.10
N ASP A 137 6.36 -9.74 6.94
CA ASP A 137 7.25 -8.66 6.50
C ASP A 137 8.19 -8.15 7.61
N GLY A 138 8.00 -8.64 8.84
CA GLY A 138 8.76 -8.25 10.04
C GLY A 138 8.09 -7.18 10.90
N ARG A 139 6.84 -6.75 10.57
CA ARG A 139 6.06 -5.79 11.37
C ARG A 139 5.57 -6.43 12.66
N ASN A 140 5.74 -5.73 13.79
CA ASN A 140 5.22 -6.17 15.08
C ASN A 140 3.69 -6.05 15.16
N ALA A 141 3.10 -6.78 16.09
CA ALA A 141 1.69 -6.68 16.40
C ALA A 141 1.31 -5.26 16.82
N PHE A 142 0.09 -4.86 16.49
CA PHE A 142 -0.50 -3.56 16.87
C PHE A 142 0.16 -2.33 16.23
N GLU A 143 1.25 -2.45 15.51
CA GLU A 143 1.81 -1.35 14.73
C GLU A 143 0.93 -0.99 13.53
N PRO A 144 0.95 0.27 13.06
CA PRO A 144 0.21 0.67 11.87
C PRO A 144 0.58 -0.18 10.65
N LEU A 145 -0.40 -0.49 9.81
CA LEU A 145 -0.17 -1.02 8.46
C LEU A 145 0.28 0.08 7.51
N ALA A 146 0.84 -0.29 6.37
CA ALA A 146 1.17 0.65 5.31
C ALA A 146 -0.10 1.35 4.79
N GLU A 147 0.02 2.64 4.51
CA GLU A 147 -1.09 3.49 4.10
C GLU A 147 -1.27 3.49 2.59
N GLY A 148 -2.48 3.27 2.14
CA GLY A 148 -2.82 3.33 0.72
C GLY A 148 -1.94 2.43 -0.13
N SER A 149 -1.33 2.99 -1.18
CA SER A 149 -0.33 2.33 -2.03
C SER A 149 1.12 2.66 -1.65
N SER A 150 1.32 3.31 -0.51
CA SER A 150 2.64 3.71 -0.03
C SER A 150 3.45 2.50 0.45
N PRO A 151 4.78 2.54 0.34
CA PRO A 151 5.64 1.56 1.01
C PRO A 151 5.42 1.51 2.52
N ALA A 152 5.76 0.40 3.14
CA ALA A 152 5.83 0.31 4.59
C ALA A 152 6.86 1.32 5.14
N HIS A 153 6.67 1.75 6.39
CA HIS A 153 7.52 2.77 6.99
C HIS A 153 9.00 2.38 6.93
N ASN A 154 9.84 3.27 6.41
CA ASN A 154 11.28 3.06 6.22
C ASN A 154 11.67 1.90 5.27
N ALA A 155 10.77 1.34 4.48
CA ALA A 155 11.09 0.28 3.52
C ALA A 155 11.66 0.82 2.19
N ASP A 156 11.33 2.05 1.82
CA ASP A 156 11.73 2.71 0.58
C ASP A 156 13.16 3.28 0.67
N LYS A 157 14.15 2.48 0.27
CA LYS A 157 15.58 2.85 0.33
C LYS A 157 16.11 3.49 -0.96
N ASN A 158 15.45 3.27 -2.09
CA ASN A 158 15.94 3.67 -3.41
C ASN A 158 15.39 5.03 -3.88
N GLY A 159 14.76 5.79 -2.97
CA GLY A 159 14.27 7.14 -3.22
C GLY A 159 12.95 7.21 -3.98
N PRO A 160 12.39 8.42 -4.15
CA PRO A 160 11.02 8.62 -4.61
C PRO A 160 10.76 8.15 -6.04
N THR A 161 11.76 8.15 -6.91
CA THR A 161 11.62 7.64 -8.28
C THR A 161 11.33 6.14 -8.30
N ALA A 162 11.99 5.37 -7.44
CA ALA A 162 11.74 3.94 -7.30
C ALA A 162 10.34 3.68 -6.75
N VAL A 163 9.92 4.44 -5.74
CA VAL A 163 8.55 4.37 -5.20
C VAL A 163 7.51 4.61 -6.31
N PHE A 164 7.70 5.63 -7.13
CA PHE A 164 6.78 5.97 -8.21
C PHE A 164 6.69 4.86 -9.26
N LYS A 165 7.81 4.24 -9.61
CA LYS A 165 7.83 3.11 -10.55
C LYS A 165 7.13 1.88 -9.98
N THR A 166 7.38 1.54 -8.71
CA THR A 166 6.69 0.45 -8.02
C THR A 166 5.17 0.67 -8.04
N VAL A 167 4.70 1.86 -7.60
CA VAL A 167 3.26 2.17 -7.55
C VAL A 167 2.63 2.18 -8.94
N ALA A 168 3.35 2.62 -9.96
CA ALA A 168 2.86 2.63 -11.33
C ALA A 168 2.66 1.23 -11.94
N LYS A 169 3.22 0.18 -11.34
CA LYS A 169 2.99 -1.22 -11.76
C LYS A 169 1.63 -1.76 -11.27
N LEU A 170 1.02 -1.13 -10.27
CA LEU A 170 -0.31 -1.55 -9.79
C LEU A 170 -1.36 -1.40 -10.89
N PRO A 171 -2.40 -2.25 -10.93
CA PRO A 171 -3.48 -2.17 -11.91
C PRO A 171 -4.41 -0.98 -11.62
N THR A 172 -3.88 0.24 -11.72
CA THR A 172 -4.54 1.49 -11.28
C THR A 172 -5.84 1.77 -12.04
N GLU A 173 -5.96 1.31 -13.27
CA GLU A 173 -7.18 1.42 -14.10
C GLU A 173 -8.35 0.62 -13.53
N LYS A 174 -8.09 -0.39 -12.71
CA LYS A 174 -9.12 -1.19 -12.01
C LYS A 174 -9.45 -0.62 -10.62
N ILE A 175 -8.64 0.29 -10.10
CA ILE A 175 -8.76 0.86 -8.75
C ILE A 175 -9.53 2.18 -8.83
N THR A 176 -10.85 2.13 -8.79
CA THR A 176 -11.70 3.30 -9.00
C THR A 176 -12.01 4.09 -7.73
N GLY A 177 -11.69 3.54 -6.57
CA GLY A 177 -11.91 4.16 -5.27
C GLY A 177 -10.80 5.09 -4.77
N GLY A 178 -9.77 5.30 -5.60
CA GLY A 178 -8.58 6.09 -5.29
C GLY A 178 -7.33 5.23 -5.07
N VAL A 179 -6.19 5.74 -5.51
CA VAL A 179 -4.86 5.13 -5.37
C VAL A 179 -3.97 6.14 -4.68
N LEU A 180 -4.05 6.20 -3.35
CA LEU A 180 -3.28 7.18 -2.58
C LEU A 180 -1.84 6.70 -2.38
N LEU A 181 -0.90 7.48 -2.89
CA LEU A 181 0.51 7.42 -2.53
C LEU A 181 0.87 8.60 -1.64
N ASN A 182 1.30 8.35 -0.42
CA ASN A 182 1.91 9.35 0.46
C ASN A 182 3.42 9.35 0.26
N GLN A 183 3.94 10.47 -0.25
CA GLN A 183 5.37 10.66 -0.44
C GLN A 183 5.89 11.67 0.57
N LYS A 184 6.68 11.21 1.52
CA LYS A 184 7.37 12.09 2.47
C LYS A 184 8.60 12.71 1.81
N MET A 185 8.79 14.00 2.03
CA MET A 185 9.94 14.76 1.53
C MET A 185 10.47 15.71 2.59
N THR A 186 11.78 15.92 2.60
CA THR A 186 12.38 16.92 3.49
C THR A 186 12.27 18.31 2.89
N PRO A 187 12.19 19.39 3.69
CA PRO A 187 12.18 20.75 3.20
C PRO A 187 13.40 21.13 2.34
N GLN A 188 14.53 20.46 2.56
CA GLN A 188 15.75 20.64 1.75
C GLN A 188 15.53 20.34 0.27
N MET A 189 14.57 19.46 -0.07
CA MET A 189 14.19 19.20 -1.46
C MET A 189 13.53 20.39 -2.16
N LEU A 190 13.15 21.42 -1.42
CA LEU A 190 12.58 22.67 -1.97
C LEU A 190 13.50 23.89 -1.76
N SER A 191 14.70 23.69 -1.22
CA SER A 191 15.57 24.78 -0.80
C SER A 191 16.27 25.52 -1.96
N THR A 192 16.40 24.90 -3.13
CA THR A 192 17.05 25.47 -4.31
C THR A 192 16.17 25.34 -5.55
N GLU A 193 16.36 26.21 -6.53
CA GLU A 193 15.63 26.12 -7.80
C GLU A 193 15.93 24.81 -8.55
N GLU A 194 17.15 24.31 -8.46
CA GLU A 194 17.52 23.01 -9.03
C GLU A 194 16.69 21.87 -8.40
N ASN A 195 16.55 21.86 -7.08
CA ASN A 195 15.75 20.86 -6.39
C ASN A 195 14.27 20.94 -6.73
N LYS A 196 13.74 22.17 -6.87
CA LYS A 196 12.35 22.37 -7.31
C LYS A 196 12.13 21.84 -8.73
N GLN A 197 13.07 22.07 -9.63
CA GLN A 197 13.02 21.52 -10.98
C GLN A 197 13.08 20.00 -10.99
N LYS A 198 13.91 19.38 -10.13
CA LYS A 198 13.94 17.92 -9.96
C LYS A 198 12.59 17.39 -9.48
N LEU A 199 11.96 18.04 -8.52
CA LEU A 199 10.63 17.68 -8.05
C LEU A 199 9.58 17.83 -9.16
N GLU A 200 9.62 18.91 -9.91
CA GLU A 200 8.73 19.11 -11.06
C GLU A 200 8.88 18.00 -12.10
N MET A 201 10.11 17.64 -12.46
CA MET A 201 10.37 16.54 -13.39
C MET A 201 9.88 15.20 -12.86
N LEU A 202 10.04 14.95 -11.55
CA LEU A 202 9.54 13.74 -10.88
C LEU A 202 8.02 13.66 -10.98
N ILE A 203 7.31 14.75 -10.67
CA ILE A 203 5.85 14.85 -10.77
C ILE A 203 5.39 14.62 -12.21
N ARG A 204 5.99 15.32 -13.17
CA ARG A 204 5.67 15.16 -14.61
C ARG A 204 5.92 13.74 -15.09
N THR A 205 6.99 13.10 -14.64
CA THR A 205 7.30 11.72 -14.99
C THR A 205 6.25 10.77 -14.44
N PHE A 206 5.87 10.93 -13.18
CA PHE A 206 4.85 10.06 -12.55
C PHE A 206 3.52 10.10 -13.30
N PHE A 207 2.99 11.30 -13.57
CA PHE A 207 1.69 11.41 -14.23
C PHE A 207 1.74 11.16 -15.74
N ASN A 208 2.74 11.72 -16.45
CA ASN A 208 2.74 11.73 -17.91
C ASN A 208 3.41 10.51 -18.57
N ARG A 209 4.32 9.83 -17.85
CA ARG A 209 5.07 8.69 -18.40
C ARG A 209 4.75 7.37 -17.71
N LEU A 210 4.58 7.42 -16.39
CA LEU A 210 4.29 6.23 -15.58
C LEU A 210 2.78 6.02 -15.38
N HIS A 211 1.94 6.94 -15.87
CA HIS A 211 0.49 6.89 -15.73
C HIS A 211 0.03 6.79 -14.27
N GLY A 212 0.79 7.41 -13.37
CA GLY A 212 0.46 7.48 -11.94
C GLY A 212 -0.88 8.17 -11.72
N TYR A 213 -1.59 7.75 -10.68
CA TYR A 213 -2.97 8.17 -10.46
C TYR A 213 -3.09 9.29 -9.42
N HIS A 214 -2.48 9.11 -8.24
CA HIS A 214 -2.64 10.03 -7.12
C HIS A 214 -1.39 10.03 -6.23
N VAL A 215 -0.88 11.19 -5.89
CA VAL A 215 0.20 11.34 -4.91
C VAL A 215 -0.07 12.53 -4.01
N GLN A 216 0.15 12.34 -2.72
CA GLN A 216 0.15 13.38 -1.70
C GLN A 216 1.58 13.61 -1.22
N TYR A 217 2.08 14.83 -1.37
CA TYR A 217 3.40 15.21 -0.88
C TYR A 217 3.31 15.73 0.55
N ASN A 218 3.98 15.07 1.46
CA ASN A 218 4.10 15.46 2.85
C ASN A 218 5.51 16.04 3.09
N ILE A 219 5.59 17.35 3.22
CA ILE A 219 6.87 18.05 3.44
C ILE A 219 6.99 18.30 4.94
N CYS A 220 7.83 17.54 5.62
CA CYS A 220 7.98 17.57 7.07
C CYS A 220 9.42 17.87 7.48
N LEU A 221 9.59 18.62 8.57
CA LEU A 221 10.85 18.70 9.28
C LEU A 221 11.12 17.33 9.94
N LEU A 222 12.38 16.87 9.95
CA LEU A 222 12.82 15.62 10.56
C LEU A 222 12.38 15.43 12.03
N TYR A 223 12.07 16.52 12.71
CA TYR A 223 11.57 16.53 14.10
C TYR A 223 10.20 15.88 14.30
N THR A 224 9.43 15.68 13.25
CA THR A 224 8.08 15.12 13.37
C THR A 224 8.03 13.64 13.01
N SER A 225 9.13 13.05 12.55
CA SER A 225 9.18 11.61 12.23
C SER A 225 9.38 10.73 13.47
N ASP A 226 9.93 11.30 14.57
CA ASP A 226 10.19 10.56 15.80
C ASP A 226 9.07 10.73 16.85
N ALA A 227 8.00 11.44 16.50
CA ALA A 227 6.87 11.71 17.39
C ALA A 227 5.55 11.08 16.92
N ALA A 228 5.63 10.05 16.06
CA ALA A 228 4.45 9.31 15.59
C ALA A 228 4.60 7.82 15.85
#